data_a3799835f01224e129714cdd70239b8d
#
_entry.id   a3799835f01224e129714cdd70239b8d
#
_cell.length_a   1.000
_cell.length_b   1.000
_cell.length_c   1.000
_cell.angle_alpha   90.00
_cell.angle_beta   90.00
_cell.angle_gamma   90.00
#
_symmetry.space_group_name_H-M   'P 1'
#
loop_
_entity.id
_entity.type
_entity.pdbx_description
1 polymer ?
#
loop_
_entity_poly.entity_id
_entity_poly.type
_entity_poly.pdbx_seq_one_letter_code
_entity_poly.pdbx_strand_id
1 'polypeptide(L)'
;VTDPGTAERIVTVAQRILHEEGAAAVSMRRVGDAVGITAMAIYRHYPNREALLRAVANRSASELAAEWRRRSPSGDLLERISAALDDFLDFALGNRHLFQFLILDAWTGARRFPEDFRDGQGPPFTVVTDLVEEGMRTGLLRADDVLETALVVTSCTQGLVQQYLSGRMGMDEDDFRALCHRSARRIIRGLAQNGDR
;
A
#
# COMPACT_ATOMS: atom_id res chain seq x y z
N VAL A 1 9.55 -23.60 23.33
CA VAL A 1 9.45 -23.74 21.86
C VAL A 1 8.18 -23.03 21.45
N THR A 2 8.30 -21.95 20.71
CA THR A 2 7.18 -21.15 20.21
C THR A 2 6.62 -21.88 18.99
N ASP A 3 5.33 -22.21 19.01
CA ASP A 3 4.64 -22.82 17.88
C ASP A 3 4.55 -21.78 16.72
N PRO A 4 5.17 -22.03 15.56
CA PRO A 4 5.09 -21.12 14.39
C PRO A 4 3.64 -20.83 13.97
N GLY A 5 2.75 -21.80 14.11
CA GLY A 5 1.33 -21.64 13.81
C GLY A 5 0.62 -20.66 14.75
N THR A 6 1.05 -20.53 16.00
CA THR A 6 0.46 -19.57 16.94
C THR A 6 0.81 -18.12 16.58
N ALA A 7 2.06 -17.84 16.20
CA ALA A 7 2.48 -16.50 15.75
C ALA A 7 1.67 -16.05 14.54
N GLU A 8 1.46 -16.94 13.58
CA GLU A 8 0.68 -16.67 12.38
C GLU A 8 -0.81 -16.42 12.71
N ARG A 9 -1.40 -17.21 13.58
CA ARG A 9 -2.79 -17.01 14.05
C ARG A 9 -2.96 -15.66 14.74
N ILE A 10 -1.99 -15.22 15.55
CA ILE A 10 -1.98 -13.91 16.21
C ILE A 10 -2.02 -12.79 15.17
N VAL A 11 -1.15 -12.83 14.15
CA VAL A 11 -1.11 -11.82 13.08
C VAL A 11 -2.41 -11.82 12.26
N THR A 12 -2.94 -12.98 11.92
CA THR A 12 -4.21 -13.12 11.18
C THR A 12 -5.38 -12.46 11.92
N VAL A 13 -5.49 -12.73 13.23
CA VAL A 13 -6.54 -12.12 14.05
C VAL A 13 -6.33 -10.61 14.21
N ALA A 14 -5.10 -10.16 14.43
CA ALA A 14 -4.79 -8.74 14.52
C ALA A 14 -5.07 -7.99 13.21
N GLN A 15 -4.74 -8.62 12.07
CA GLN A 15 -5.03 -8.10 10.73
C GLN A 15 -6.54 -7.93 10.51
N ARG A 16 -7.33 -8.94 10.89
CA ARG A 16 -8.80 -8.87 10.79
C ARG A 16 -9.38 -7.73 11.63
N ILE A 17 -8.95 -7.60 12.90
CA ILE A 17 -9.39 -6.49 13.78
C ILE A 17 -9.03 -5.14 13.17
N LEU A 18 -7.83 -5.02 12.59
CA LEU A 18 -7.39 -3.80 11.92
C LEU A 18 -8.27 -3.46 10.71
N HIS A 19 -8.60 -4.46 9.88
CA HIS A 19 -9.47 -4.25 8.71
C HIS A 19 -10.87 -3.80 9.11
N GLU A 20 -11.45 -4.42 10.13
CA GLU A 20 -12.84 -4.17 10.55
C GLU A 20 -12.98 -2.86 11.34
N GLU A 21 -12.01 -2.53 12.22
CA GLU A 21 -12.18 -1.50 13.23
C GLU A 21 -10.99 -0.51 13.32
N GLY A 22 -9.97 -0.71 12.52
CA GLY A 22 -8.78 0.15 12.48
C GLY A 22 -7.70 -0.23 13.49
N ALA A 23 -6.52 0.40 13.32
CA ALA A 23 -5.33 0.09 14.11
C ALA A 23 -5.51 0.37 15.62
N ALA A 24 -6.32 1.36 15.99
CA ALA A 24 -6.59 1.69 17.40
C ALA A 24 -7.27 0.54 18.17
N ALA A 25 -8.08 -0.27 17.48
CA ALA A 25 -8.77 -1.42 18.06
C ALA A 25 -7.88 -2.64 18.33
N VAL A 26 -6.68 -2.69 17.74
CA VAL A 26 -5.72 -3.78 17.94
C VAL A 26 -5.02 -3.61 19.28
N SER A 27 -5.29 -4.50 20.24
CA SER A 27 -4.58 -4.57 21.52
C SER A 27 -4.16 -6.00 21.84
N MET A 28 -3.08 -6.16 22.63
CA MET A 28 -2.56 -7.47 23.00
C MET A 28 -3.62 -8.33 23.70
N ARG A 29 -4.42 -7.71 24.58
CA ARG A 29 -5.50 -8.39 25.29
C ARG A 29 -6.58 -8.87 24.31
N ARG A 30 -7.09 -7.96 23.47
CA ARG A 30 -8.16 -8.28 22.52
C ARG A 30 -7.76 -9.36 21.52
N VAL A 31 -6.53 -9.29 21.01
CA VAL A 31 -6.00 -10.33 20.11
C VAL A 31 -5.85 -11.65 20.87
N GLY A 32 -5.40 -11.64 22.15
CA GLY A 32 -5.32 -12.83 22.98
C GLY A 32 -6.67 -13.50 23.17
N ASP A 33 -7.66 -12.74 23.57
CA ASP A 33 -9.02 -13.20 23.77
C ASP A 33 -9.58 -13.85 22.48
N ALA A 34 -9.35 -13.21 21.32
CA ALA A 34 -9.82 -13.70 20.03
C ALA A 34 -9.05 -14.93 19.49
N VAL A 35 -7.79 -15.10 19.85
CA VAL A 35 -6.98 -16.30 19.51
C VAL A 35 -7.23 -17.45 20.48
N GLY A 36 -7.77 -17.16 21.69
CA GLY A 36 -7.98 -18.12 22.76
C GLY A 36 -6.70 -18.40 23.58
N ILE A 37 -5.83 -17.39 23.73
CA ILE A 37 -4.59 -17.47 24.53
C ILE A 37 -4.48 -16.28 25.48
N THR A 38 -3.66 -16.40 26.50
CA THR A 38 -3.43 -15.29 27.44
C THR A 38 -2.62 -14.17 26.78
N ALA A 39 -2.82 -12.91 27.20
CA ALA A 39 -2.00 -11.79 26.77
C ALA A 39 -0.50 -12.06 26.99
N MET A 40 -0.13 -12.72 28.10
CA MET A 40 1.25 -13.12 28.38
C MET A 40 1.81 -14.09 27.33
N ALA A 41 0.98 -14.97 26.76
CA ALA A 41 1.41 -15.85 25.68
C ALA A 41 1.69 -15.07 24.39
N ILE A 42 0.94 -13.99 24.09
CA ILE A 42 1.24 -13.11 22.94
C ILE A 42 2.57 -12.41 23.13
N TYR A 43 2.89 -11.90 24.33
CA TYR A 43 4.17 -11.22 24.60
C TYR A 43 5.42 -12.09 24.36
N ARG A 44 5.26 -13.42 24.33
CA ARG A 44 6.35 -14.35 23.92
C ARG A 44 6.63 -14.29 22.41
N HIS A 45 5.64 -13.94 21.59
CA HIS A 45 5.76 -13.85 20.14
C HIS A 45 6.05 -12.40 19.70
N TYR A 46 5.35 -11.44 20.31
CA TYR A 46 5.44 -10.01 20.00
C TYR A 46 5.65 -9.22 21.30
N PRO A 47 6.85 -8.63 21.51
CA PRO A 47 7.20 -8.00 22.77
C PRO A 47 6.32 -6.81 23.15
N ASN A 48 5.66 -6.20 22.18
CA ASN A 48 4.73 -5.10 22.38
C ASN A 48 3.74 -4.99 21.20
N ARG A 49 2.75 -4.10 21.36
CA ARG A 49 1.74 -3.83 20.34
C ARG A 49 2.36 -3.35 19.00
N GLU A 50 3.42 -2.56 19.08
CA GLU A 50 4.08 -2.02 17.88
C GLU A 50 4.75 -3.11 17.06
N ALA A 51 5.38 -4.08 17.71
CA ALA A 51 5.95 -5.26 17.04
C ALA A 51 4.88 -6.09 16.34
N LEU A 52 3.70 -6.25 16.98
CA LEU A 52 2.56 -6.91 16.37
C LEU A 52 2.02 -6.13 15.17
N LEU A 53 1.82 -4.82 15.31
CA LEU A 53 1.37 -3.96 14.21
C LEU A 53 2.36 -3.95 13.04
N ARG A 54 3.66 -3.99 13.32
CA ARG A 54 4.70 -4.09 12.27
C ARG A 54 4.58 -5.42 11.51
N ALA A 55 4.34 -6.53 12.21
CA ALA A 55 4.11 -7.82 11.57
C ALA A 55 2.85 -7.80 10.69
N VAL A 56 1.76 -7.19 11.17
CA VAL A 56 0.53 -6.98 10.39
C VAL A 56 0.80 -6.12 9.15
N ALA A 57 1.50 -5.00 9.31
CA ALA A 57 1.83 -4.10 8.19
C ALA A 57 2.66 -4.81 7.11
N ASN A 58 3.70 -5.55 7.51
CA ASN A 58 4.56 -6.28 6.58
C ASN A 58 3.79 -7.38 5.84
N ARG A 59 2.97 -8.15 6.55
CA ARG A 59 2.13 -9.19 5.94
C ARG A 59 1.14 -8.58 4.96
N SER A 60 0.37 -7.58 5.39
CA SER A 60 -0.63 -6.92 4.52
C SER A 60 0.00 -6.30 3.28
N ALA A 61 1.16 -5.64 3.41
CA ALA A 61 1.88 -5.08 2.28
C ALA A 61 2.38 -6.16 1.30
N SER A 62 2.87 -7.29 1.81
CA SER A 62 3.33 -8.41 0.98
C SER A 62 2.17 -9.09 0.25
N GLU A 63 1.06 -9.32 0.94
CA GLU A 63 -0.17 -9.90 0.36
C GLU A 63 -0.72 -8.99 -0.75
N LEU A 64 -0.77 -7.69 -0.50
CA LEU A 64 -1.23 -6.68 -1.47
C LEU A 64 -0.35 -6.64 -2.72
N ALA A 65 0.97 -6.60 -2.56
CA ALA A 65 1.88 -6.61 -3.69
C ALA A 65 1.83 -7.92 -4.51
N ALA A 66 1.66 -9.07 -3.84
CA ALA A 66 1.49 -10.35 -4.51
C ALA A 66 0.19 -10.40 -5.32
N GLU A 67 -0.90 -9.83 -4.77
CA GLU A 67 -2.18 -9.71 -5.45
C GLU A 67 -2.07 -8.85 -6.72
N TRP A 68 -1.46 -7.66 -6.60
CA TRP A 68 -1.28 -6.75 -7.74
C TRP A 68 -0.42 -7.36 -8.85
N ARG A 69 0.69 -8.05 -8.49
CA ARG A 69 1.51 -8.74 -9.48
C ARG A 69 0.74 -9.85 -10.19
N ARG A 70 -0.13 -10.59 -9.47
CA ARG A 70 -0.95 -11.65 -10.05
C ARG A 70 -2.02 -11.10 -11.00
N ARG A 71 -2.58 -9.92 -10.72
CA ARG A 71 -3.61 -9.26 -11.54
C ARG A 71 -3.03 -8.47 -12.70
N SER A 72 -1.73 -8.16 -12.68
CA SER A 72 -1.10 -7.36 -13.73
C SER A 72 -1.35 -7.99 -15.09
N PRO A 73 -2.00 -7.28 -16.04
CA PRO A 73 -2.31 -7.82 -17.33
C PRO A 73 -1.05 -8.03 -18.18
N SER A 74 -1.10 -8.99 -19.10
CA SER A 74 -0.14 -9.10 -20.20
C SER A 74 -0.56 -8.10 -21.28
N GLY A 75 -0.11 -6.86 -21.17
CA GLY A 75 -0.46 -5.77 -22.08
C GLY A 75 0.69 -4.79 -22.25
N ASP A 76 0.43 -3.70 -22.97
CA ASP A 76 1.39 -2.63 -23.05
C ASP A 76 1.61 -1.94 -21.68
N LEU A 77 2.67 -1.16 -21.57
CA LEU A 77 3.04 -0.54 -20.30
C LEU A 77 1.96 0.43 -19.79
N LEU A 78 1.24 1.15 -20.66
CA LEU A 78 0.18 2.06 -20.27
C LEU A 78 -1.04 1.32 -19.72
N GLU A 79 -1.39 0.17 -20.30
CA GLU A 79 -2.44 -0.71 -19.78
C GLU A 79 -2.08 -1.24 -18.39
N ARG A 80 -0.82 -1.66 -18.20
CA ARG A 80 -0.31 -2.15 -16.90
C ARG A 80 -0.27 -1.04 -15.85
N ILE A 81 0.10 0.19 -16.21
CA ILE A 81 0.04 1.34 -15.30
C ILE A 81 -1.42 1.67 -14.93
N SER A 82 -2.34 1.59 -15.90
CA SER A 82 -3.77 1.80 -15.63
C SER A 82 -4.32 0.75 -14.67
N ALA A 83 -4.00 -0.53 -14.90
CA ALA A 83 -4.40 -1.62 -14.02
C ALA A 83 -3.82 -1.51 -12.61
N ALA A 84 -2.56 -1.10 -12.46
CA ALA A 84 -1.96 -0.86 -11.16
C ALA A 84 -2.64 0.30 -10.40
N LEU A 85 -3.12 1.32 -11.13
CA LEU A 85 -3.93 2.38 -10.53
C LEU A 85 -5.28 1.85 -10.06
N ASP A 86 -5.96 1.02 -10.85
CA ASP A 86 -7.24 0.40 -10.46
C ASP A 86 -7.07 -0.51 -9.23
N ASP A 87 -6.04 -1.35 -9.21
CA ASP A 87 -5.69 -2.17 -8.05
C ASP A 87 -5.45 -1.34 -6.77
N PHE A 88 -4.76 -0.20 -6.91
CA PHE A 88 -4.56 0.72 -5.79
C PHE A 88 -5.87 1.35 -5.33
N LEU A 89 -6.74 1.77 -6.24
CA LEU A 89 -8.05 2.36 -5.91
C LEU A 89 -8.96 1.33 -5.25
N ASP A 90 -9.01 0.09 -5.75
CA ASP A 90 -9.74 -1.01 -5.14
C ASP A 90 -9.29 -1.28 -3.71
N PHE A 91 -7.97 -1.30 -3.50
CA PHE A 91 -7.40 -1.43 -2.17
C PHE A 91 -7.81 -0.28 -1.26
N ALA A 92 -7.60 0.97 -1.69
CA ALA A 92 -7.77 2.15 -0.84
C ALA A 92 -9.26 2.39 -0.47
N LEU A 93 -10.17 2.18 -1.43
CA LEU A 93 -11.60 2.38 -1.22
C LEU A 93 -12.25 1.19 -0.50
N GLY A 94 -11.84 -0.03 -0.82
CA GLY A 94 -12.36 -1.25 -0.20
C GLY A 94 -11.78 -1.56 1.19
N ASN A 95 -10.60 -1.01 1.54
CA ASN A 95 -9.91 -1.29 2.81
C ASN A 95 -9.46 0.00 3.51
N ARG A 96 -10.41 0.88 3.80
CA ARG A 96 -10.17 2.22 4.35
C ARG A 96 -9.26 2.22 5.59
N HIS A 97 -9.49 1.31 6.54
CA HIS A 97 -8.67 1.24 7.76
C HIS A 97 -7.24 0.79 7.47
N LEU A 98 -7.06 -0.16 6.57
CA LEU A 98 -5.72 -0.62 6.19
C LEU A 98 -4.99 0.45 5.38
N PHE A 99 -5.68 1.13 4.45
CA PHE A 99 -5.11 2.26 3.71
C PHE A 99 -4.64 3.36 4.66
N GLN A 100 -5.49 3.76 5.62
CA GLN A 100 -5.14 4.75 6.63
C GLN A 100 -3.90 4.31 7.42
N PHE A 101 -3.89 3.08 7.92
CA PHE A 101 -2.79 2.57 8.74
C PHE A 101 -1.46 2.46 7.97
N LEU A 102 -1.48 1.95 6.73
CA LEU A 102 -0.25 1.74 5.96
C LEU A 102 0.33 3.03 5.35
N ILE A 103 -0.53 3.99 5.01
CA ILE A 103 -0.17 5.14 4.17
C ILE A 103 -0.21 6.46 4.94
N LEU A 104 -1.20 6.66 5.81
CA LEU A 104 -1.45 7.97 6.40
C LEU A 104 -1.04 8.08 7.87
N ASP A 105 -1.14 6.99 8.64
CA ASP A 105 -0.88 7.05 10.07
C ASP A 105 0.61 7.23 10.38
N ALA A 106 0.90 8.19 11.25
CA ALA A 106 2.22 8.35 11.84
C ALA A 106 2.38 7.37 13.02
N TRP A 107 3.22 6.36 12.86
CA TRP A 107 3.58 5.41 13.93
C TRP A 107 5.04 4.99 13.80
N THR A 108 5.65 4.49 14.88
CA THR A 108 7.09 4.20 14.96
C THR A 108 7.60 3.14 13.99
N GLY A 109 6.71 2.33 13.42
CA GLY A 109 7.03 1.30 12.42
C GLY A 109 6.67 1.70 10.99
N ALA A 110 6.17 2.93 10.77
CA ALA A 110 5.91 3.42 9.41
C ALA A 110 7.21 3.54 8.62
N ARG A 111 7.17 3.12 7.36
CA ARG A 111 8.33 3.20 6.46
C ARG A 111 8.69 4.64 6.14
N ARG A 112 9.99 4.92 6.08
CA ARG A 112 10.53 6.26 5.80
C ARG A 112 11.18 6.28 4.43
N PHE A 113 10.80 7.24 3.61
CA PHE A 113 11.42 7.49 2.33
C PHE A 113 12.75 8.28 2.52
N PRO A 114 13.81 7.98 1.77
CA PRO A 114 13.92 6.90 0.77
C PRO A 114 14.44 5.57 1.33
N GLU A 115 14.95 5.52 2.59
CA GLU A 115 15.74 4.41 3.14
C GLU A 115 14.96 3.10 3.12
N ASP A 116 13.71 3.12 3.62
CA ASP A 116 12.88 1.91 3.76
C ASP A 116 12.22 1.48 2.44
N PHE A 117 12.49 2.19 1.33
CA PHE A 117 11.97 1.86 0.01
C PHE A 117 13.04 1.40 -0.98
N ARG A 118 14.32 1.61 -0.64
CA ARG A 118 15.43 1.02 -1.36
C ARG A 118 15.39 -0.50 -1.19
N ASP A 119 16.01 -1.20 -2.11
CA ASP A 119 16.12 -2.68 -2.06
C ASP A 119 14.79 -3.44 -1.98
N GLY A 120 13.69 -2.83 -2.46
CA GLY A 120 12.39 -3.50 -2.55
C GLY A 120 11.68 -3.72 -1.21
N GLN A 121 12.07 -3.02 -0.15
CA GLN A 121 11.47 -3.18 1.18
C GLN A 121 10.04 -2.63 1.31
N GLY A 122 9.55 -1.90 0.32
CA GLY A 122 8.16 -1.43 0.22
C GLY A 122 7.37 -2.22 -0.84
N PRO A 123 6.91 -3.47 -0.58
CA PRO A 123 6.41 -4.36 -1.64
C PRO A 123 5.37 -3.74 -2.58
N PRO A 124 4.32 -3.00 -2.13
CA PRO A 124 3.38 -2.34 -3.03
C PRO A 124 4.03 -1.20 -3.84
N PHE A 125 4.94 -0.46 -3.23
CA PHE A 125 5.66 0.61 -3.90
C PHE A 125 6.63 0.07 -4.97
N THR A 126 7.21 -1.12 -4.74
CA THR A 126 8.08 -1.80 -5.70
C THR A 126 7.33 -2.12 -7.01
N VAL A 127 6.04 -2.44 -6.94
CA VAL A 127 5.23 -2.63 -8.17
C VAL A 127 5.21 -1.36 -9.02
N VAL A 128 5.14 -0.19 -8.39
CA VAL A 128 5.16 1.10 -9.10
C VAL A 128 6.56 1.44 -9.61
N THR A 129 7.62 1.21 -8.80
CA THR A 129 9.00 1.46 -9.26
C THR A 129 9.38 0.58 -10.45
N ASP A 130 8.94 -0.69 -10.48
CA ASP A 130 9.17 -1.59 -11.61
C ASP A 130 8.55 -1.03 -12.92
N LEU A 131 7.32 -0.47 -12.85
CA LEU A 131 6.64 0.16 -13.99
C LEU A 131 7.33 1.47 -14.43
N VAL A 132 7.79 2.28 -13.48
CA VAL A 132 8.52 3.52 -13.76
C VAL A 132 9.87 3.23 -14.42
N GLU A 133 10.62 2.27 -13.89
CA GLU A 133 11.91 1.85 -14.45
C GLU A 133 11.74 1.31 -15.89
N GLU A 134 10.74 0.48 -16.11
CA GLU A 134 10.40 0.01 -17.46
C GLU A 134 10.02 1.18 -18.38
N GLY A 135 9.24 2.15 -17.90
CA GLY A 135 8.88 3.34 -18.66
C GLY A 135 10.08 4.18 -19.09
N MET A 136 11.06 4.34 -18.21
CA MET A 136 12.32 5.03 -18.53
C MET A 136 13.17 4.22 -19.50
N ARG A 137 13.28 2.92 -19.31
CA ARG A 137 14.05 2.03 -20.17
C ARG A 137 13.47 1.93 -21.59
N THR A 138 12.15 1.98 -21.74
CA THR A 138 11.48 1.93 -23.05
C THR A 138 11.32 3.29 -23.73
N GLY A 139 11.70 4.38 -23.05
CA GLY A 139 11.56 5.76 -23.56
C GLY A 139 10.15 6.33 -23.48
N LEU A 140 9.21 5.67 -22.80
CA LEU A 140 7.90 6.22 -22.50
C LEU A 140 8.01 7.40 -21.50
N LEU A 141 8.89 7.24 -20.52
CA LEU A 141 9.23 8.27 -19.55
C LEU A 141 10.66 8.78 -19.80
N ARG A 142 10.90 10.05 -19.51
CA ARG A 142 12.26 10.59 -19.52
C ARG A 142 13.09 9.91 -18.41
N ALA A 143 14.38 9.78 -18.65
CA ALA A 143 15.32 9.27 -17.64
C ALA A 143 15.37 10.24 -16.44
N ASP A 144 15.16 9.71 -15.23
CA ASP A 144 15.16 10.46 -13.98
C ASP A 144 15.42 9.47 -12.81
N ASP A 145 15.40 9.93 -11.56
CA ASP A 145 15.41 9.05 -10.39
C ASP A 145 14.10 8.24 -10.31
N VAL A 146 14.22 6.93 -10.30
CA VAL A 146 13.08 5.99 -10.30
C VAL A 146 12.26 6.11 -9.02
N LEU A 147 12.93 6.22 -7.85
CA LEU A 147 12.24 6.29 -6.56
C LEU A 147 11.50 7.62 -6.40
N GLU A 148 12.14 8.74 -6.75
CA GLU A 148 11.51 10.06 -6.68
C GLU A 148 10.33 10.16 -7.65
N THR A 149 10.49 9.66 -8.88
CA THR A 149 9.41 9.63 -9.87
C THR A 149 8.22 8.79 -9.39
N ALA A 150 8.48 7.59 -8.85
CA ALA A 150 7.44 6.74 -8.29
C ALA A 150 6.75 7.41 -7.08
N LEU A 151 7.51 8.10 -6.22
CA LEU A 151 6.96 8.85 -5.09
C LEU A 151 5.99 9.95 -5.56
N VAL A 152 6.36 10.74 -6.56
CA VAL A 152 5.51 11.80 -7.11
C VAL A 152 4.20 11.23 -7.65
N VAL A 153 4.28 10.15 -8.45
CA VAL A 153 3.10 9.50 -9.04
C VAL A 153 2.16 8.97 -7.95
N THR A 154 2.70 8.25 -6.97
CA THR A 154 1.90 7.65 -5.89
C THR A 154 1.32 8.69 -4.95
N SER A 155 2.10 9.73 -4.57
CA SER A 155 1.65 10.79 -3.66
C SER A 155 0.45 11.57 -4.21
N CYS A 156 0.41 11.83 -5.51
CA CYS A 156 -0.73 12.49 -6.13
C CYS A 156 -2.02 11.66 -5.95
N THR A 157 -1.96 10.37 -6.26
CA THR A 157 -3.13 9.47 -6.12
C THR A 157 -3.53 9.30 -4.66
N GLN A 158 -2.56 9.11 -3.76
CA GLN A 158 -2.81 9.03 -2.32
C GLN A 158 -3.51 10.28 -1.78
N GLY A 159 -3.07 11.46 -2.21
CA GLY A 159 -3.68 12.74 -1.82
C GLY A 159 -5.14 12.86 -2.32
N LEU A 160 -5.43 12.43 -3.55
CA LEU A 160 -6.80 12.39 -4.08
C LEU A 160 -7.69 11.45 -3.27
N VAL A 161 -7.21 10.23 -3.00
CA VAL A 161 -7.93 9.24 -2.19
C VAL A 161 -8.20 9.77 -0.78
N GLN A 162 -7.20 10.38 -0.14
CA GLN A 162 -7.37 10.99 1.18
C GLN A 162 -8.48 12.05 1.19
N GLN A 163 -8.52 12.94 0.19
CA GLN A 163 -9.57 13.96 0.08
C GLN A 163 -10.94 13.34 -0.15
N TYR A 164 -11.03 12.32 -1.00
CA TYR A 164 -12.27 11.61 -1.27
C TYR A 164 -12.82 10.91 -0.01
N LEU A 165 -11.98 10.11 0.66
CA LEU A 165 -12.35 9.40 1.89
C LEU A 165 -12.67 10.34 3.06
N SER A 166 -12.15 11.57 3.05
CA SER A 166 -12.47 12.61 4.03
C SER A 166 -13.76 13.38 3.71
N GLY A 167 -14.50 13.00 2.65
CA GLY A 167 -15.74 13.66 2.26
C GLY A 167 -15.56 15.07 1.70
N ARG A 168 -14.34 15.42 1.24
CA ARG A 168 -14.04 16.75 0.67
C ARG A 168 -14.31 16.83 -0.83
N MET A 169 -14.71 15.74 -1.46
CA MET A 169 -15.07 15.68 -2.87
C MET A 169 -16.53 15.28 -3.01
N GLY A 170 -17.35 16.17 -3.64
CA GLY A 170 -18.78 15.95 -3.87
C GLY A 170 -19.02 15.22 -5.18
N MET A 171 -18.47 14.02 -5.34
CA MET A 171 -18.67 13.17 -6.52
C MET A 171 -18.85 11.71 -6.10
N ASP A 172 -19.48 10.89 -6.95
CA ASP A 172 -19.57 9.46 -6.74
C ASP A 172 -18.25 8.74 -7.02
N GLU A 173 -18.21 7.42 -6.75
CA GLU A 173 -16.99 6.62 -6.89
C GLU A 173 -16.54 6.51 -8.34
N ASP A 174 -17.44 6.38 -9.29
CA ASP A 174 -17.10 6.23 -10.71
C ASP A 174 -16.45 7.52 -11.24
N ASP A 175 -17.02 8.67 -10.93
CA ASP A 175 -16.46 9.98 -11.27
C ASP A 175 -15.11 10.22 -10.60
N PHE A 176 -14.94 9.76 -9.35
CA PHE A 176 -13.68 9.83 -8.64
C PHE A 176 -12.60 8.96 -9.29
N ARG A 177 -12.91 7.70 -9.62
CA ARG A 177 -11.99 6.81 -10.35
C ARG A 177 -11.58 7.42 -11.70
N ALA A 178 -12.55 7.94 -12.45
CA ALA A 178 -12.28 8.62 -13.70
C ALA A 178 -11.37 9.86 -13.51
N LEU A 179 -11.53 10.61 -12.41
CA LEU A 179 -10.63 11.73 -12.07
C LEU A 179 -9.19 11.23 -11.80
N CYS A 180 -9.03 10.14 -11.05
CA CYS A 180 -7.72 9.55 -10.78
C CYS A 180 -7.01 9.13 -12.07
N HIS A 181 -7.70 8.46 -12.99
CA HIS A 181 -7.16 8.08 -14.29
C HIS A 181 -6.79 9.31 -15.16
N ARG A 182 -7.60 10.36 -15.16
CA ARG A 182 -7.26 11.62 -15.86
C ARG A 182 -6.02 12.27 -15.25
N SER A 183 -5.88 12.23 -13.93
CA SER A 183 -4.73 12.79 -13.22
C SER A 183 -3.46 12.01 -13.49
N ALA A 184 -3.50 10.68 -13.43
CA ALA A 184 -2.38 9.81 -13.79
C ALA A 184 -1.90 10.06 -15.23
N ARG A 185 -2.83 10.15 -16.20
CA ARG A 185 -2.47 10.47 -17.59
C ARG A 185 -1.80 11.84 -17.74
N ARG A 186 -2.21 12.85 -16.96
CA ARG A 186 -1.54 14.18 -16.96
C ARG A 186 -0.12 14.08 -16.44
N ILE A 187 0.09 13.33 -15.35
CA ILE A 187 1.41 13.12 -14.77
C ILE A 187 2.30 12.38 -15.77
N ILE A 188 1.83 11.26 -16.33
CA ILE A 188 2.59 10.48 -17.32
C ILE A 188 2.99 11.34 -18.51
N ARG A 189 2.08 12.17 -19.05
CA ARG A 189 2.40 13.11 -20.14
C ARG A 189 3.45 14.15 -19.75
N GLY A 190 3.43 14.63 -18.50
CA GLY A 190 4.43 15.56 -17.99
C GLY A 190 5.80 14.93 -17.75
N LEU A 191 5.83 13.61 -17.54
CA LEU A 191 7.04 12.82 -17.36
C LEU A 191 7.52 12.15 -18.67
N ALA A 192 6.72 12.21 -19.74
CA ALA A 192 7.09 11.62 -21.02
C ALA A 192 8.37 12.26 -21.57
N GLN A 193 9.14 11.47 -22.30
CA GLN A 193 10.27 11.96 -23.05
C GLN A 193 9.74 12.94 -24.11
N ASN A 194 10.14 14.22 -24.03
CA ASN A 194 9.84 15.17 -25.08
C ASN A 194 10.55 14.69 -26.34
N GLY A 195 9.79 14.24 -27.33
CA GLY A 195 10.37 14.07 -28.66
C GLY A 195 10.96 15.43 -29.07
N ASP A 196 12.21 15.43 -29.46
CA ASP A 196 12.88 16.60 -30.01
C ASP A 196 11.95 17.30 -31.00
N ARG A 197 11.59 18.54 -30.67
CA ARG A 197 10.97 19.46 -31.62
C ARG A 197 12.04 20.17 -32.43
#